data_5bd2a1dc1553e0493a19532ce01368bb
#
_entry.id   5bd2a1dc1553e0493a19532ce01368bb
#
_cell.length_a   1.000
_cell.length_b   1.000
_cell.length_c   1.000
_cell.angle_alpha   90.00
_cell.angle_beta   90.00
_cell.angle_gamma   90.00
#
_symmetry.space_group_name_H-M   'P 1'
#
loop_
_entity.id
_entity.type
_entity.pdbx_description
1 polymer ?
#
loop_
_entity_poly.entity_id
_entity_poly.type
_entity_poly.pdbx_seq_one_letter_code
_entity_poly.pdbx_strand_id
1 'polypeptide(L)'
;MRDLIRSDVFAVLQNYDVIIMPTDESPAGVMNPEPGFKTVEAAKEGLRKSMYRGLFSAVSGPAISIPSGFAQEGGFNLPVGLQIASMPFREDLVFKCAHAFEQATKWHQQDPPNC
;
A
#
# COMPACT_ATOMS: atom_id res chain seq x y z
N MET A 1 -16.94 -4.27 13.58
CA MET A 1 -15.62 -3.64 13.40
C MET A 1 -15.41 -3.15 11.96
N ARG A 2 -15.64 -3.98 10.96
CA ARG A 2 -15.49 -3.59 9.54
C ARG A 2 -16.33 -2.35 9.17
N ASP A 3 -17.59 -2.31 9.59
CA ASP A 3 -18.49 -1.19 9.30
C ASP A 3 -18.07 0.10 9.98
N LEU A 4 -17.47 0.02 11.16
CA LEU A 4 -16.92 1.18 11.86
C LEU A 4 -15.72 1.78 11.11
N ILE A 5 -14.76 0.94 10.72
CA ILE A 5 -13.61 1.36 9.92
C ILE A 5 -14.06 1.98 8.60
N ARG A 6 -15.03 1.35 7.95
CA ARG A 6 -15.60 1.84 6.69
C ARG A 6 -16.24 3.22 6.86
N SER A 7 -17.01 3.41 7.93
CA SER A 7 -17.65 4.69 8.26
C SER A 7 -16.61 5.79 8.47
N ASP A 8 -15.55 5.51 9.23
CA ASP A 8 -14.48 6.47 9.51
C ASP A 8 -13.72 6.88 8.24
N VAL A 9 -13.37 5.90 7.41
CA VAL A 9 -12.67 6.16 6.14
C VAL A 9 -13.56 6.96 5.18
N PHE A 10 -14.84 6.63 5.09
CA PHE A 10 -15.79 7.35 4.24
C PHE A 10 -16.02 8.78 4.72
N ALA A 11 -16.04 9.02 6.03
CA ALA A 11 -16.11 10.36 6.59
C ALA A 11 -14.94 11.25 6.14
N VAL A 12 -13.74 10.70 6.08
CA VAL A 12 -12.55 11.41 5.55
C VAL A 12 -12.71 11.65 4.05
N LEU A 13 -13.07 10.62 3.29
CA LEU A 13 -13.20 10.70 1.82
C LEU A 13 -14.35 11.58 1.32
N GLN A 14 -15.27 11.99 2.19
CA GLN A 14 -16.27 13.02 1.84
C GLN A 14 -15.65 14.41 1.61
N ASN A 15 -14.47 14.66 2.18
CA ASN A 15 -13.76 15.93 2.09
C ASN A 15 -12.56 15.90 1.15
N TYR A 16 -12.16 14.70 0.67
CA TYR A 16 -11.01 14.50 -0.18
C TYR A 16 -11.33 13.53 -1.30
N ASP A 17 -10.72 13.72 -2.45
CA ASP A 17 -10.93 12.84 -3.61
C ASP A 17 -10.24 11.49 -3.47
N VAL A 18 -9.04 11.49 -2.91
CA VAL A 18 -8.21 10.29 -2.71
C VAL A 18 -7.49 10.33 -1.38
N ILE A 19 -7.12 9.15 -0.89
CA ILE A 19 -6.17 8.97 0.20
C ILE A 19 -4.92 8.35 -0.39
N ILE A 20 -3.76 8.88 -0.05
CA ILE A 20 -2.46 8.33 -0.42
C ILE A 20 -1.70 7.90 0.82
N MET A 21 -1.06 6.74 0.75
CA MET A 21 -0.26 6.19 1.84
C MET A 21 0.79 5.23 1.28
N PRO A 22 1.81 4.87 2.07
CA PRO A 22 2.67 3.75 1.68
C PRO A 22 1.85 2.47 1.49
N THR A 23 2.21 1.66 0.50
CA THR A 23 1.56 0.35 0.30
C THR A 23 1.81 -0.57 1.47
N ASP A 24 3.03 -0.51 2.03
CA ASP A 24 3.43 -1.22 3.24
C ASP A 24 4.32 -0.29 4.08
N GLU A 25 4.51 -0.59 5.36
CA GLU A 25 5.35 0.22 6.25
C GLU A 25 6.85 -0.02 6.05
N SER A 26 7.21 -1.10 5.37
CA SER A 26 8.60 -1.47 5.09
C SER A 26 8.74 -2.07 3.69
N PRO A 27 9.95 -2.05 3.11
CA PRO A 27 10.24 -2.81 1.91
C PRO A 27 10.09 -4.32 2.15
N ALA A 28 10.24 -5.11 1.09
CA ALA A 28 10.18 -6.56 1.18
C ALA A 28 11.17 -7.10 2.22
N GLY A 29 10.68 -7.93 3.12
CA GLY A 29 11.50 -8.60 4.12
C GLY A 29 12.28 -9.79 3.55
N VAL A 30 13.17 -10.33 4.36
CA VAL A 30 13.88 -11.58 4.03
C VAL A 30 12.86 -12.72 3.93
N MET A 31 13.02 -13.55 2.91
CA MET A 31 12.19 -14.74 2.74
C MET A 31 12.36 -15.67 3.95
N ASN A 32 11.27 -16.00 4.62
CA ASN A 32 11.30 -16.94 5.73
C ASN A 32 11.09 -18.37 5.18
N PRO A 33 12.09 -19.26 5.32
CA PRO A 33 11.93 -20.65 4.88
C PRO A 33 10.92 -21.45 5.72
N GLU A 34 10.61 -20.98 6.94
CA GLU A 34 9.61 -21.60 7.81
C GLU A 34 8.36 -20.72 7.87
N PRO A 35 7.25 -21.09 7.21
CA PRO A 35 6.03 -20.29 7.24
C PRO A 35 5.40 -20.27 8.64
N GLY A 36 4.79 -19.14 8.99
CA GLY A 36 4.09 -18.93 10.24
C GLY A 36 4.83 -18.02 11.23
N PHE A 37 4.18 -17.77 12.35
CA PHE A 37 4.74 -16.93 13.40
C PHE A 37 5.15 -17.82 14.59
N LYS A 38 6.39 -17.66 15.05
CA LYS A 38 6.93 -18.45 16.17
C LYS A 38 6.46 -17.96 17.54
N THR A 39 6.02 -16.68 17.63
CA THR A 39 5.59 -16.07 18.90
C THR A 39 4.32 -15.24 18.68
N VAL A 40 3.60 -14.99 19.78
CA VAL A 40 2.42 -14.12 19.79
C VAL A 40 2.79 -12.68 19.41
N GLU A 41 3.94 -12.20 19.86
CA GLU A 41 4.47 -10.88 19.54
C GLU A 41 4.76 -10.74 18.03
N ALA A 42 5.38 -11.76 17.43
CA ALA A 42 5.63 -11.78 15.99
C ALA A 42 4.32 -11.80 15.19
N ALA A 43 3.30 -12.52 15.66
CA ALA A 43 1.98 -12.55 15.03
C ALA A 43 1.28 -11.18 15.11
N LYS A 44 1.34 -10.50 16.26
CA LYS A 44 0.80 -9.14 16.44
C LYS A 44 1.49 -8.14 15.53
N GLU A 45 2.81 -8.20 15.44
CA GLU A 45 3.60 -7.33 14.57
C GLU A 45 3.27 -7.57 13.09
N GLY A 46 3.14 -8.82 12.69
CA GLY A 46 2.71 -9.17 11.33
C GLY A 46 1.32 -8.64 11.00
N LEU A 47 0.39 -8.72 11.95
CA LEU A 47 -0.95 -8.15 11.79
C LEU A 47 -0.91 -6.63 11.66
N ARG A 48 -0.13 -5.95 12.49
CA ARG A 48 0.05 -4.49 12.45
C ARG A 48 0.59 -4.06 11.08
N LYS A 49 1.61 -4.73 10.56
CA LYS A 49 2.18 -4.45 9.23
C LYS A 49 1.18 -4.67 8.10
N SER A 50 0.30 -5.65 8.24
CA SER A 50 -0.71 -5.92 7.21
C SER A 50 -1.82 -4.88 7.12
N MET A 51 -1.94 -3.98 8.11
CA MET A 51 -3.00 -2.97 8.13
C MET A 51 -2.93 -1.99 6.94
N TYR A 52 -1.73 -1.61 6.52
CA TYR A 52 -1.58 -0.75 5.34
C TYR A 52 -2.15 -1.38 4.08
N ARG A 53 -1.88 -2.66 3.86
CA ARG A 53 -2.36 -3.42 2.70
C ARG A 53 -3.84 -3.79 2.81
N GLY A 54 -4.30 -4.04 4.04
CA GLY A 54 -5.62 -4.57 4.31
C GLY A 54 -6.73 -3.53 4.47
N LEU A 55 -6.40 -2.26 4.69
CA LEU A 55 -7.36 -1.22 5.02
C LEU A 55 -8.46 -1.10 3.95
N PHE A 56 -8.11 -0.94 2.69
CA PHE A 56 -9.07 -0.75 1.61
C PHE A 56 -9.79 -2.04 1.21
N SER A 57 -9.22 -3.21 1.47
CA SER A 57 -9.93 -4.48 1.39
C SER A 57 -11.06 -4.56 2.43
N ALA A 58 -10.82 -4.07 3.64
CA ALA A 58 -11.85 -4.01 4.68
C ALA A 58 -12.95 -3.00 4.36
N VAL A 59 -12.62 -1.90 3.72
CA VAL A 59 -13.53 -0.80 3.36
C VAL A 59 -14.28 -1.08 2.06
N SER A 60 -13.77 -2.00 1.23
CA SER A 60 -14.31 -2.30 -0.11
C SER A 60 -14.27 -1.10 -1.06
N GLY A 61 -13.20 -0.31 -0.97
CA GLY A 61 -12.93 0.81 -1.87
C GLY A 61 -11.87 0.45 -2.91
N PRO A 62 -11.82 1.17 -4.05
CA PRO A 62 -10.78 1.00 -5.03
C PRO A 62 -9.44 1.47 -4.48
N ALA A 63 -8.39 0.70 -4.74
CA ALA A 63 -7.02 1.05 -4.38
C ALA A 63 -6.04 0.52 -5.43
N ILE A 64 -5.01 1.29 -5.69
CA ILE A 64 -3.90 0.91 -6.57
C ILE A 64 -2.58 1.11 -5.83
N SER A 65 -1.63 0.23 -6.06
CA SER A 65 -0.25 0.41 -5.63
C SER A 65 0.63 0.63 -6.85
N ILE A 66 1.40 1.71 -6.84
CA ILE A 66 2.28 2.08 -7.94
C ILE A 66 3.72 2.24 -7.44
N PRO A 67 4.74 1.99 -8.29
CA PRO A 67 6.13 2.21 -7.92
C PRO A 67 6.39 3.65 -7.49
N SER A 68 7.05 3.85 -6.36
CA SER A 68 7.33 5.18 -5.82
C SER A 68 8.79 5.39 -5.41
N GLY A 69 9.67 4.50 -5.77
CA GLY A 69 11.10 4.60 -5.50
C GLY A 69 11.67 3.36 -4.85
N PHE A 70 12.78 3.56 -4.15
CA PHE A 70 13.52 2.51 -3.48
C PHE A 70 13.86 2.91 -2.05
N ALA A 71 13.98 1.92 -1.18
CA ALA A 71 14.48 2.07 0.18
C ALA A 71 15.67 1.16 0.41
N GLN A 72 16.62 1.63 1.22
CA GLN A 72 17.79 0.84 1.61
C GLN A 72 17.43 -0.02 2.81
N GLU A 73 17.59 -1.33 2.67
CA GLU A 73 17.33 -2.30 3.74
C GLU A 73 18.36 -3.43 3.66
N GLY A 74 19.10 -3.64 4.75
CA GLY A 74 20.08 -4.72 4.83
C GLY A 74 21.16 -4.70 3.72
N GLY A 75 21.54 -3.53 3.23
CA GLY A 75 22.51 -3.37 2.12
C GLY A 75 21.89 -3.54 0.73
N PHE A 76 20.60 -3.76 0.63
CA PHE A 76 19.88 -3.89 -0.64
C PHE A 76 19.04 -2.64 -0.92
N ASN A 77 18.90 -2.34 -2.21
CA ASN A 77 18.02 -1.28 -2.71
C ASN A 77 16.70 -1.91 -3.16
N LEU A 78 15.68 -1.83 -2.31
CA LEU A 78 14.42 -2.54 -2.48
C LEU A 78 13.31 -1.58 -2.94
N PRO A 79 12.48 -1.98 -3.92
CA PRO A 79 11.39 -1.15 -4.40
C PRO A 79 10.32 -0.96 -3.33
N VAL A 80 9.72 0.23 -3.33
CA VAL A 80 8.60 0.58 -2.46
C VAL A 80 7.41 1.09 -3.29
N GLY A 81 6.22 0.93 -2.75
CA GLY A 81 4.98 1.29 -3.40
C GLY A 81 4.25 2.45 -2.72
N LEU A 82 3.58 3.26 -3.52
CA LEU A 82 2.59 4.24 -3.10
C LEU A 82 1.20 3.68 -3.33
N GLN A 83 0.37 3.66 -2.30
CA GLN A 83 -1.03 3.26 -2.40
C GLN A 83 -1.91 4.50 -2.54
N ILE A 84 -2.81 4.46 -3.52
CA ILE A 84 -3.80 5.50 -3.79
C ILE A 84 -5.17 4.84 -3.74
N ALA A 85 -6.08 5.39 -2.98
CA ALA A 85 -7.41 4.84 -2.79
C ALA A 85 -8.49 5.93 -2.78
N SER A 86 -9.72 5.56 -3.07
CA SER A 86 -10.87 6.46 -3.10
C SER A 86 -12.16 5.78 -2.62
N MET A 87 -13.26 6.51 -2.68
CA MET A 87 -14.60 6.00 -2.45
C MET A 87 -14.95 4.86 -3.43
N PRO A 88 -15.82 3.95 -3.05
CA PRO A 88 -16.34 2.94 -3.99
C PRO A 88 -16.83 3.56 -5.29
N PHE A 89 -16.56 2.88 -6.41
CA PHE A 89 -16.91 3.30 -7.77
C PHE A 89 -16.21 4.58 -8.27
N ARG A 90 -15.16 5.03 -7.57
CA ARG A 90 -14.34 6.18 -7.99
C ARG A 90 -12.95 5.74 -8.45
N GLU A 91 -12.89 4.65 -9.21
CA GLU A 91 -11.68 4.19 -9.89
C GLU A 91 -11.10 5.25 -10.83
N ASP A 92 -11.95 6.11 -11.38
CA ASP A 92 -11.56 7.25 -12.21
C ASP A 92 -10.56 8.18 -11.48
N LEU A 93 -10.84 8.50 -10.20
CA LEU A 93 -9.97 9.35 -9.39
C LEU A 93 -8.66 8.66 -9.04
N VAL A 94 -8.72 7.37 -8.74
CA VAL A 94 -7.52 6.56 -8.43
C VAL A 94 -6.60 6.52 -9.65
N PHE A 95 -7.11 6.21 -10.83
CA PHE A 95 -6.32 6.18 -12.07
C PHE A 95 -5.80 7.57 -12.46
N LYS A 96 -6.60 8.60 -12.31
CA LYS A 96 -6.18 9.98 -12.60
C LYS A 96 -5.00 10.40 -11.73
N CYS A 97 -5.06 10.12 -10.44
CA CYS A 97 -3.99 10.44 -9.50
C CYS A 97 -2.73 9.60 -9.80
N ALA A 98 -2.88 8.31 -10.03
CA ALA A 98 -1.77 7.42 -10.39
C ALA A 98 -1.09 7.85 -11.68
N HIS A 99 -1.86 8.19 -12.71
CA HIS A 99 -1.32 8.67 -13.99
C HIS A 99 -0.56 9.99 -13.82
N ALA A 100 -1.09 10.94 -13.06
CA ALA A 100 -0.40 12.19 -12.77
C ALA A 100 0.94 11.96 -12.06
N PHE A 101 1.01 11.01 -11.12
CA PHE A 101 2.25 10.63 -10.47
C PHE A 101 3.26 10.00 -11.44
N GLU A 102 2.82 9.11 -12.32
CA GLU A 102 3.68 8.50 -13.34
C GLU A 102 4.21 9.52 -14.35
N GLN A 103 3.42 10.54 -14.71
CA GLN A 103 3.89 11.63 -15.56
C GLN A 103 4.94 12.51 -14.88
N ALA A 104 4.89 12.64 -13.56
CA ALA A 104 5.81 13.45 -12.77
C ALA A 104 7.08 12.69 -12.34
N THR A 105 7.12 11.38 -12.47
CA THR A 105 8.22 10.52 -12.00
C THR A 105 8.62 9.49 -13.06
N LYS A 106 9.71 8.75 -12.80
CA LYS A 106 10.20 7.69 -13.69
C LYS A 106 10.27 6.32 -13.01
N TRP A 107 9.66 6.17 -11.83
CA TRP A 107 9.76 4.93 -11.05
C TRP A 107 9.13 3.73 -11.75
N HIS A 108 8.03 3.94 -12.48
CA HIS A 108 7.34 2.92 -13.26
C HIS A 108 8.14 2.41 -14.48
N GLN A 109 9.22 3.12 -14.87
CA GLN A 109 10.10 2.75 -15.98
C GLN A 109 11.32 1.94 -15.52
N GLN A 110 11.45 1.69 -14.22
CA GLN A 110 12.55 0.92 -13.66
C GLN A 110 12.26 -0.57 -13.78
N ASP A 111 13.13 -1.27 -14.48
CA ASP A 111 13.07 -2.73 -14.58
C ASP A 111 13.68 -3.41 -13.35
N PRO A 112 13.20 -4.60 -12.98
CA PRO A 112 13.85 -5.41 -11.97
C PRO A 112 15.31 -5.74 -12.38
N PRO A 113 16.25 -5.77 -11.43
CA PRO A 113 17.61 -6.19 -11.75
C PRO A 113 17.62 -7.62 -12.31
N ASN A 114 18.43 -7.87 -13.30
CA ASN A 114 18.60 -9.18 -13.96
C ASN A 114 17.37 -9.68 -14.75
N CYS A 115 16.54 -8.79 -15.20
CA CYS A 115 15.48 -9.10 -16.17
C CYS A 115 15.91 -8.76 -17.59
#